data_8b1d606191022db8387d1babff58dfa6
#
_entry.id   8b1d606191022db8387d1babff58dfa6
#
_cell.length_a   1.000
_cell.length_b   1.000
_cell.length_c   1.000
_cell.angle_alpha   90.00
_cell.angle_beta   90.00
_cell.angle_gamma   90.00
#
_symmetry.space_group_name_H-M   'P 1'
#
loop_
_entity.id
_entity.type
_entity.pdbx_description
1 polymer ?
#
loop_
_entity_poly.entity_id
_entity_poly.type
_entity_poly.pdbx_seq_one_letter_code
_entity_poly.pdbx_strand_id
1 'polypeptide(L)'
;MSARPPIEPVVLSGATVAMGPHRFTIDNRALVMGILNRTPDSFYDAGRYWMMDRALGRVEEMVDQGADIVDIGGVKAGPGDFVDTGEELSRVIPAVEAVATRFDVPISIDTWRAEVAAVAIDAGAALVNDISGLMDPEMVPLAARTGAGVVICHIQGKPRVANPDPRYRDLRGEVVEFMLERVHRCRVAGIEDERIVLDHGLDLGKSARQSLELLAHTRDLVDLGLPVLLSASNKPFLGALLDRPVDERNPASLATAALAFCQGARILRVHDVVGTVRVRRVLEAILEAKAT
;
A
#
# COMPACT_ATOMS: atom_id res chain seq x y z
N MET A 1 28.24 23.53 -9.81
CA MET A 1 27.62 22.20 -9.51
C MET A 1 26.99 22.36 -8.13
N SER A 2 25.66 22.45 -8.06
CA SER A 2 24.94 22.43 -6.76
C SER A 2 25.15 21.06 -6.15
N ALA A 3 25.66 21.01 -4.91
CA ALA A 3 25.79 19.78 -4.16
C ALA A 3 24.38 19.16 -4.05
N ARG A 4 24.24 17.89 -4.47
CA ARG A 4 23.00 17.14 -4.22
C ARG A 4 22.77 17.10 -2.70
N PRO A 5 21.57 17.43 -2.21
CA PRO A 5 21.31 17.30 -0.78
C PRO A 5 21.59 15.86 -0.34
N PRO A 6 22.15 15.64 0.84
CA PRO A 6 22.39 14.31 1.36
C PRO A 6 21.04 13.57 1.46
N ILE A 7 21.05 12.25 1.19
CA ILE A 7 19.88 11.38 1.42
C ILE A 7 19.81 11.20 2.94
N GLU A 8 19.11 12.11 3.61
CA GLU A 8 18.89 12.04 5.04
C GLU A 8 17.46 11.61 5.35
N PRO A 9 17.25 10.66 6.28
CA PRO A 9 15.91 10.30 6.72
C PRO A 9 15.19 11.53 7.28
N VAL A 10 13.94 11.68 6.88
CA VAL A 10 13.08 12.80 7.29
C VAL A 10 12.32 12.45 8.55
N VAL A 11 12.31 13.31 9.54
CA VAL A 11 11.42 13.26 10.72
C VAL A 11 10.08 13.90 10.36
N LEU A 12 8.99 13.24 10.67
CA LEU A 12 7.61 13.74 10.49
C LEU A 12 7.02 14.07 11.86
N SER A 13 7.34 15.24 12.42
CA SER A 13 6.92 15.60 13.78
C SER A 13 5.39 15.65 13.93
N GLY A 14 4.85 14.85 14.86
CA GLY A 14 3.43 14.78 15.16
C GLY A 14 2.60 14.01 14.12
N ALA A 15 3.25 13.30 13.21
CA ALA A 15 2.54 12.54 12.17
C ALA A 15 1.88 11.29 12.77
N THR A 16 0.59 11.11 12.46
CA THR A 16 -0.21 9.96 12.87
C THR A 16 -0.91 9.34 11.67
N VAL A 17 -1.25 8.05 11.79
CA VAL A 17 -2.14 7.35 10.88
C VAL A 17 -3.16 6.55 11.69
N ALA A 18 -4.44 6.61 11.27
CA ALA A 18 -5.53 5.90 11.92
C ALA A 18 -6.22 4.94 10.93
N MET A 19 -6.52 3.74 11.40
CA MET A 19 -7.15 2.66 10.65
C MET A 19 -8.20 2.02 11.57
N GLY A 20 -9.48 2.30 11.34
CA GLY A 20 -10.53 1.90 12.27
C GLY A 20 -10.22 2.35 13.71
N PRO A 21 -10.14 1.43 14.68
CA PRO A 21 -9.80 1.74 16.07
C PRO A 21 -8.29 1.93 16.31
N HIS A 22 -7.43 1.52 15.39
CA HIS A 22 -5.99 1.56 15.56
C HIS A 22 -5.43 2.94 15.18
N ARG A 23 -4.52 3.46 16.03
CA ARG A 23 -3.82 4.72 15.79
C ARG A 23 -2.32 4.53 16.04
N PHE A 24 -1.51 4.98 15.10
CA PHE A 24 -0.05 4.86 15.14
C PHE A 24 0.61 6.23 15.02
N THR A 25 1.63 6.47 15.84
CA THR A 25 2.57 7.58 15.64
C THR A 25 3.62 7.12 14.63
N ILE A 26 3.82 7.91 13.57
CA ILE A 26 4.70 7.59 12.46
C ILE A 26 5.82 8.62 12.24
N ASP A 27 6.21 9.35 13.26
CA ASP A 27 7.25 10.39 13.20
C ASP A 27 8.57 9.84 12.66
N ASN A 28 9.12 8.88 13.38
CA ASN A 28 10.40 8.23 13.07
C ASN A 28 10.24 6.75 12.69
N ARG A 29 9.03 6.20 12.82
CA ARG A 29 8.72 4.80 12.58
C ARG A 29 7.93 4.62 11.30
N ALA A 30 8.29 3.64 10.47
CA ALA A 30 7.45 3.18 9.39
C ALA A 30 6.66 1.93 9.82
N LEU A 31 5.42 1.83 9.38
CA LEU A 31 4.61 0.62 9.48
C LEU A 31 4.94 -0.32 8.33
N VAL A 32 5.07 -1.60 8.62
CA VAL A 32 5.27 -2.66 7.62
C VAL A 32 3.94 -3.34 7.35
N MET A 33 3.46 -3.21 6.11
CA MET A 33 2.22 -3.81 5.62
C MET A 33 2.55 -5.07 4.83
N GLY A 34 2.27 -6.23 5.41
CA GLY A 34 2.49 -7.52 4.77
C GLY A 34 1.39 -7.88 3.78
N ILE A 35 1.75 -8.35 2.59
CA ILE A 35 0.83 -8.68 1.51
C ILE A 35 0.36 -10.13 1.63
N LEU A 36 -0.97 -10.33 1.67
CA LEU A 36 -1.64 -11.63 1.56
C LEU A 36 -2.49 -11.69 0.29
N ASN A 37 -1.95 -12.26 -0.77
CA ASN A 37 -2.69 -12.47 -2.02
C ASN A 37 -3.58 -13.72 -1.94
N ARG A 38 -4.89 -13.53 -2.21
CA ARG A 38 -5.91 -14.59 -2.30
C ARG A 38 -6.32 -14.86 -3.74
N THR A 39 -5.34 -14.89 -4.65
CA THR A 39 -5.57 -15.17 -6.08
C THR A 39 -5.33 -16.64 -6.42
N PRO A 40 -5.99 -17.19 -7.46
CA PRO A 40 -5.85 -18.61 -7.84
C PRO A 40 -4.40 -19.06 -8.04
N ASP A 41 -3.56 -18.23 -8.66
CA ASP A 41 -2.14 -18.55 -8.90
C ASP A 41 -1.31 -18.68 -7.61
N SER A 42 -1.79 -18.12 -6.52
CA SER A 42 -1.11 -18.22 -5.22
C SER A 42 -1.37 -19.56 -4.52
N PHE A 43 -2.34 -20.38 -5.03
CA PHE A 43 -2.87 -21.54 -4.32
C PHE A 43 -3.34 -22.67 -5.23
N TYR A 44 -2.67 -22.93 -6.36
CA TYR A 44 -3.03 -24.00 -7.28
C TYR A 44 -2.92 -25.37 -6.56
N ASP A 45 -3.98 -26.22 -6.67
CA ASP A 45 -4.07 -27.64 -6.27
C ASP A 45 -4.42 -28.06 -4.83
N ALA A 46 -5.01 -27.20 -3.96
CA ALA A 46 -5.42 -27.69 -2.64
C ALA A 46 -6.82 -27.23 -2.23
N GLY A 47 -7.57 -28.10 -1.56
CA GLY A 47 -8.93 -27.84 -1.10
C GLY A 47 -9.05 -26.60 -0.21
N ARG A 48 -10.28 -26.00 -0.12
CA ARG A 48 -10.56 -24.71 0.57
C ARG A 48 -10.00 -24.60 2.00
N TYR A 49 -10.08 -25.67 2.77
CA TYR A 49 -9.58 -25.68 4.16
C TYR A 49 -8.06 -25.54 4.24
N TRP A 50 -7.34 -26.31 3.43
CA TRP A 50 -5.89 -26.25 3.41
C TRP A 50 -5.36 -24.90 2.90
N MET A 51 -6.08 -24.27 1.96
CA MET A 51 -5.75 -22.92 1.50
C MET A 51 -5.96 -21.87 2.59
N MET A 52 -6.94 -22.03 3.49
CA MET A 52 -7.17 -21.11 4.61
C MET A 52 -6.09 -21.30 5.67
N ASP A 53 -5.75 -22.53 6.05
CA ASP A 53 -4.68 -22.80 7.01
C ASP A 53 -3.34 -22.25 6.55
N ARG A 54 -3.01 -22.36 5.27
CA ARG A 54 -1.80 -21.73 4.71
C ARG A 54 -1.85 -20.21 4.76
N ALA A 55 -3.01 -19.61 4.46
CA ALA A 55 -3.18 -18.17 4.53
C ALA A 55 -2.99 -17.67 5.97
N LEU A 56 -3.60 -18.34 6.95
CA LEU A 56 -3.47 -18.00 8.35
C LEU A 56 -2.05 -18.25 8.89
N GLY A 57 -1.41 -19.36 8.49
CA GLY A 57 0.00 -19.58 8.81
C GLY A 57 0.93 -18.50 8.23
N ARG A 58 0.62 -18.00 7.02
CA ARG A 58 1.35 -16.87 6.45
C ARG A 58 1.11 -15.57 7.20
N VAL A 59 -0.11 -15.31 7.68
CA VAL A 59 -0.41 -14.13 8.52
C VAL A 59 0.34 -14.24 9.85
N GLU A 60 0.29 -15.40 10.51
CA GLU A 60 1.03 -15.65 11.75
C GLU A 60 2.53 -15.38 11.56
N GLU A 61 3.13 -15.92 10.50
CA GLU A 61 4.52 -15.65 10.15
C GLU A 61 4.79 -14.16 9.95
N MET A 62 3.92 -13.42 9.22
CA MET A 62 4.09 -11.98 9.00
C MET A 62 4.00 -11.20 10.31
N VAL A 63 3.06 -11.54 11.21
CA VAL A 63 2.90 -10.90 12.52
C VAL A 63 4.12 -11.16 13.40
N ASP A 64 4.59 -12.41 13.47
CA ASP A 64 5.78 -12.79 14.22
C ASP A 64 7.05 -12.11 13.68
N GLN A 65 7.12 -11.88 12.38
CA GLN A 65 8.18 -11.12 11.72
C GLN A 65 8.10 -9.62 11.98
N GLY A 66 7.01 -9.11 12.54
CA GLY A 66 6.81 -7.72 12.91
C GLY A 66 6.07 -6.89 11.87
N ALA A 67 5.16 -7.49 11.10
CA ALA A 67 4.18 -6.74 10.32
C ALA A 67 3.26 -5.95 11.25
N ASP A 68 3.03 -4.69 10.93
CA ASP A 68 2.13 -3.80 11.65
C ASP A 68 0.71 -3.82 11.04
N ILE A 69 0.56 -4.25 9.79
CA ILE A 69 -0.69 -4.30 9.02
C ILE A 69 -0.64 -5.54 8.12
N VAL A 70 -1.79 -6.18 7.91
CA VAL A 70 -1.96 -7.24 6.91
C VAL A 70 -2.88 -6.75 5.80
N ASP A 71 -2.41 -6.76 4.55
CA ASP A 71 -3.16 -6.30 3.37
C ASP A 71 -3.64 -7.51 2.57
N ILE A 72 -4.97 -7.69 2.50
CA ILE A 72 -5.63 -8.85 1.89
C ILE A 72 -6.22 -8.46 0.55
N GLY A 73 -5.78 -9.10 -0.54
CA GLY A 73 -6.27 -8.84 -1.89
C GLY A 73 -6.73 -10.10 -2.63
N GLY A 74 -7.90 -10.03 -3.29
CA GLY A 74 -8.49 -11.12 -4.06
C GLY A 74 -8.29 -11.01 -5.57
N VAL A 75 -7.84 -9.83 -6.06
CA VAL A 75 -7.70 -9.52 -7.48
C VAL A 75 -6.36 -8.84 -7.72
N LYS A 76 -5.59 -9.33 -8.70
CA LYS A 76 -4.32 -8.69 -9.08
C LYS A 76 -4.55 -7.30 -9.67
N ALA A 77 -3.72 -6.33 -9.32
CA ALA A 77 -3.78 -4.96 -9.85
C ALA A 77 -3.54 -4.87 -11.36
N GLY A 78 -2.63 -5.70 -11.88
CA GLY A 78 -2.26 -5.75 -13.30
C GLY A 78 -3.33 -6.36 -14.21
N PRO A 79 -3.16 -6.23 -15.54
CA PRO A 79 -4.07 -6.81 -16.54
C PRO A 79 -4.28 -8.32 -16.34
N GLY A 80 -5.46 -8.82 -16.70
CA GLY A 80 -5.82 -10.21 -16.59
C GLY A 80 -7.32 -10.43 -16.73
N ASP A 81 -7.79 -11.66 -16.54
CA ASP A 81 -9.19 -12.05 -16.69
C ASP A 81 -10.09 -11.26 -15.72
N PHE A 82 -11.33 -11.04 -16.16
CA PHE A 82 -12.32 -10.37 -15.32
C PHE A 82 -12.66 -11.24 -14.11
N VAL A 83 -12.66 -10.60 -12.95
CA VAL A 83 -13.11 -11.17 -11.66
C VAL A 83 -14.32 -10.38 -11.23
N ASP A 84 -15.48 -11.02 -11.11
CA ASP A 84 -16.67 -10.34 -10.63
C ASP A 84 -16.66 -10.10 -9.11
N THR A 85 -17.61 -9.30 -8.63
CA THR A 85 -17.70 -8.94 -7.21
C THR A 85 -17.93 -10.16 -6.31
N GLY A 86 -18.80 -11.10 -6.74
CA GLY A 86 -19.10 -12.32 -5.97
C GLY A 86 -17.88 -13.21 -5.81
N GLU A 87 -17.11 -13.37 -6.87
CA GLU A 87 -15.86 -14.12 -6.84
C GLU A 87 -14.81 -13.43 -5.94
N GLU A 88 -14.64 -12.10 -6.03
CA GLU A 88 -13.74 -11.35 -5.15
C GLU A 88 -14.15 -11.52 -3.68
N LEU A 89 -15.42 -11.32 -3.34
CA LEU A 89 -15.95 -11.55 -1.99
C LEU A 89 -15.63 -12.96 -1.47
N SER A 90 -15.87 -13.97 -2.29
CA SER A 90 -15.61 -15.39 -1.92
C SER A 90 -14.14 -15.67 -1.61
N ARG A 91 -13.24 -14.91 -2.21
CA ARG A 91 -11.79 -15.04 -2.01
C ARG A 91 -11.31 -14.34 -0.75
N VAL A 92 -11.83 -13.12 -0.45
CA VAL A 92 -11.26 -12.26 0.59
C VAL A 92 -12.00 -12.33 1.91
N ILE A 93 -13.33 -12.38 1.92
CA ILE A 93 -14.10 -12.26 3.17
C ILE A 93 -13.79 -13.36 4.18
N PRO A 94 -13.73 -14.66 3.82
CA PRO A 94 -13.37 -15.69 4.77
C PRO A 94 -11.98 -15.50 5.40
N ALA A 95 -11.04 -14.88 4.65
CA ALA A 95 -9.71 -14.60 5.15
C ALA A 95 -9.73 -13.39 6.12
N VAL A 96 -10.48 -12.32 5.80
CA VAL A 96 -10.64 -11.16 6.68
C VAL A 96 -11.24 -11.59 8.03
N GLU A 97 -12.35 -12.33 8.02
CA GLU A 97 -13.01 -12.85 9.24
C GLU A 97 -12.06 -13.72 10.09
N ALA A 98 -11.33 -14.63 9.45
CA ALA A 98 -10.43 -15.53 10.14
C ALA A 98 -9.22 -14.80 10.73
N VAL A 99 -8.68 -13.79 10.04
CA VAL A 99 -7.58 -12.95 10.55
C VAL A 99 -8.07 -12.05 11.67
N ALA A 100 -9.22 -11.37 11.51
CA ALA A 100 -9.81 -10.50 12.54
C ALA A 100 -10.10 -11.26 13.85
N THR A 101 -10.44 -12.55 13.76
CA THR A 101 -10.72 -13.37 14.94
C THR A 101 -9.46 -13.84 15.67
N ARG A 102 -8.35 -14.04 14.95
CA ARG A 102 -7.15 -14.70 15.49
C ARG A 102 -6.01 -13.76 15.86
N PHE A 103 -5.93 -12.60 15.21
CA PHE A 103 -4.77 -11.71 15.31
C PHE A 103 -5.21 -10.30 15.69
N ASP A 104 -4.47 -9.69 16.62
CA ASP A 104 -4.63 -8.26 16.96
C ASP A 104 -3.74 -7.42 16.03
N VAL A 105 -4.12 -7.37 14.74
CA VAL A 105 -3.42 -6.62 13.70
C VAL A 105 -4.43 -5.94 12.80
N PRO A 106 -4.26 -4.66 12.45
CA PRO A 106 -5.13 -3.99 11.49
C PRO A 106 -5.12 -4.71 10.14
N ILE A 107 -6.31 -4.90 9.57
CA ILE A 107 -6.50 -5.51 8.27
C ILE A 107 -6.79 -4.41 7.24
N SER A 108 -6.02 -4.41 6.16
CA SER A 108 -6.27 -3.66 4.94
C SER A 108 -6.92 -4.57 3.91
N ILE A 109 -7.94 -4.07 3.21
CA ILE A 109 -8.55 -4.75 2.07
C ILE A 109 -8.11 -4.07 0.77
N ASP A 110 -7.40 -4.82 -0.11
CA ASP A 110 -6.98 -4.34 -1.44
C ASP A 110 -8.13 -4.57 -2.43
N THR A 111 -8.94 -3.53 -2.61
CA THR A 111 -10.07 -3.52 -3.52
C THR A 111 -10.42 -2.11 -3.98
N TRP A 112 -10.94 -1.98 -5.20
CA TRP A 112 -11.47 -0.73 -5.75
C TRP A 112 -13.00 -0.72 -5.84
N ARG A 113 -13.67 -1.72 -5.26
CA ARG A 113 -15.12 -1.85 -5.24
C ARG A 113 -15.66 -1.53 -3.85
N ALA A 114 -16.49 -0.50 -3.76
CA ALA A 114 -17.09 -0.11 -2.48
C ALA A 114 -17.95 -1.23 -1.88
N GLU A 115 -18.61 -2.06 -2.70
CA GLU A 115 -19.39 -3.21 -2.26
C GLU A 115 -18.51 -4.25 -1.55
N VAL A 116 -17.34 -4.58 -2.11
CA VAL A 116 -16.38 -5.50 -1.47
C VAL A 116 -15.81 -4.89 -0.20
N ALA A 117 -15.42 -3.61 -0.25
CA ALA A 117 -14.90 -2.88 0.89
C ALA A 117 -15.90 -2.84 2.06
N ALA A 118 -17.20 -2.63 1.78
CA ALA A 118 -18.25 -2.60 2.80
C ALA A 118 -18.33 -3.93 3.57
N VAL A 119 -18.40 -5.05 2.85
CA VAL A 119 -18.47 -6.39 3.47
C VAL A 119 -17.16 -6.70 4.22
N ALA A 120 -16.01 -6.29 3.68
CA ALA A 120 -14.72 -6.50 4.35
C ALA A 120 -14.60 -5.67 5.65
N ILE A 121 -15.11 -4.43 5.67
CA ILE A 121 -15.12 -3.59 6.87
C ILE A 121 -16.04 -4.21 7.93
N ASP A 122 -17.23 -4.68 7.56
CA ASP A 122 -18.14 -5.38 8.46
C ASP A 122 -17.51 -6.68 9.01
N ALA A 123 -16.63 -7.32 8.25
CA ALA A 123 -15.85 -8.50 8.65
C ALA A 123 -14.60 -8.18 9.50
N GLY A 124 -14.25 -6.90 9.69
CA GLY A 124 -13.14 -6.45 10.54
C GLY A 124 -11.99 -5.74 9.83
N ALA A 125 -12.09 -5.43 8.53
CA ALA A 125 -11.09 -4.59 7.87
C ALA A 125 -11.17 -3.14 8.38
N ALA A 126 -10.01 -2.50 8.54
CA ALA A 126 -9.87 -1.17 9.11
C ALA A 126 -9.33 -0.11 8.11
N LEU A 127 -8.81 -0.57 6.98
CA LEU A 127 -8.23 0.26 5.92
C LEU A 127 -8.70 -0.28 4.57
N VAL A 128 -9.03 0.60 3.64
CA VAL A 128 -9.27 0.25 2.23
C VAL A 128 -8.08 0.71 1.39
N ASN A 129 -7.41 -0.24 0.73
CA ASN A 129 -6.33 0.03 -0.20
C ASN A 129 -6.90 0.06 -1.63
N ASP A 130 -7.25 1.26 -2.12
CA ASP A 130 -7.93 1.44 -3.41
C ASP A 130 -6.96 1.87 -4.51
N ILE A 131 -6.58 0.89 -5.35
CA ILE A 131 -5.69 1.12 -6.49
C ILE A 131 -6.32 1.94 -7.62
N SER A 132 -7.63 2.21 -7.58
CA SER A 132 -8.31 3.05 -8.57
C SER A 132 -8.23 4.55 -8.24
N GLY A 133 -7.80 4.89 -7.02
CA GLY A 133 -7.82 6.27 -6.54
C GLY A 133 -9.24 6.79 -6.32
N LEU A 134 -10.08 5.99 -5.68
CA LEU A 134 -11.45 6.32 -5.30
C LEU A 134 -12.35 6.62 -6.50
N MET A 135 -12.25 5.79 -7.57
CA MET A 135 -13.12 5.92 -8.75
C MET A 135 -14.55 5.48 -8.49
N ASP A 136 -14.76 4.51 -7.58
CA ASP A 136 -16.10 4.11 -7.17
C ASP A 136 -16.73 5.24 -6.34
N PRO A 137 -17.86 5.84 -6.77
CA PRO A 137 -18.47 6.98 -6.08
C PRO A 137 -18.92 6.66 -4.66
N GLU A 138 -19.18 5.39 -4.35
CA GLU A 138 -19.62 4.95 -3.02
C GLU A 138 -18.44 4.73 -2.04
N MET A 139 -17.19 4.73 -2.51
CA MET A 139 -16.03 4.44 -1.65
C MET A 139 -15.81 5.53 -0.59
N VAL A 140 -15.84 6.81 -0.98
CA VAL A 140 -15.66 7.92 -0.05
C VAL A 140 -16.80 8.00 0.98
N PRO A 141 -18.10 7.94 0.59
CA PRO A 141 -19.20 7.83 1.55
C PRO A 141 -19.08 6.63 2.49
N LEU A 142 -18.63 5.47 2.00
CA LEU A 142 -18.41 4.28 2.82
C LEU A 142 -17.36 4.54 3.90
N ALA A 143 -16.17 5.03 3.52
CA ALA A 143 -15.09 5.31 4.46
C ALA A 143 -15.51 6.36 5.52
N ALA A 144 -16.20 7.42 5.09
CA ALA A 144 -16.67 8.47 6.00
C ALA A 144 -17.64 7.93 7.06
N ARG A 145 -18.63 7.07 6.68
CA ARG A 145 -19.62 6.55 7.65
C ARG A 145 -19.08 5.44 8.56
N THR A 146 -18.08 4.68 8.10
CA THR A 146 -17.52 3.55 8.86
C THR A 146 -16.31 3.93 9.71
N GLY A 147 -15.65 5.06 9.40
CA GLY A 147 -14.39 5.46 10.01
C GLY A 147 -13.20 4.61 9.57
N ALA A 148 -13.32 3.84 8.48
CA ALA A 148 -12.19 3.15 7.87
C ALA A 148 -11.19 4.15 7.28
N GLY A 149 -9.90 3.82 7.33
CA GLY A 149 -8.88 4.56 6.58
C GLY A 149 -8.97 4.25 5.08
N VAL A 150 -8.41 5.13 4.24
CA VAL A 150 -8.33 4.92 2.79
C VAL A 150 -6.92 5.18 2.28
N VAL A 151 -6.43 4.30 1.40
CA VAL A 151 -5.25 4.57 0.57
C VAL A 151 -5.72 5.07 -0.78
N ILE A 152 -5.30 6.28 -1.13
CA ILE A 152 -5.52 6.88 -2.44
C ILE A 152 -4.33 6.56 -3.32
N CYS A 153 -4.50 5.62 -4.24
CA CYS A 153 -3.45 5.23 -5.15
C CYS A 153 -3.64 5.89 -6.51
N HIS A 154 -2.60 6.57 -7.02
CA HIS A 154 -2.67 7.16 -8.34
C HIS A 154 -2.58 6.10 -9.44
N ILE A 155 -3.52 6.16 -10.38
CA ILE A 155 -3.51 5.36 -11.60
C ILE A 155 -3.81 6.22 -12.82
N GLN A 156 -3.12 5.99 -13.94
CA GLN A 156 -3.54 6.51 -15.23
C GLN A 156 -4.32 5.43 -15.97
N GLY A 157 -5.62 5.63 -16.15
CA GLY A 157 -6.54 4.65 -16.73
C GLY A 157 -7.41 3.97 -15.66
N LYS A 158 -7.64 2.67 -15.81
CA LYS A 158 -8.51 1.88 -14.92
C LYS A 158 -7.77 0.64 -14.41
N PRO A 159 -8.09 0.14 -13.20
CA PRO A 159 -7.60 -1.16 -12.75
C PRO A 159 -7.85 -2.26 -13.79
N ARG A 160 -6.92 -3.20 -13.91
CA ARG A 160 -6.96 -4.35 -14.84
C ARG A 160 -6.87 -4.02 -16.32
N VAL A 161 -6.83 -2.75 -16.71
CA VAL A 161 -6.71 -2.33 -18.10
C VAL A 161 -5.25 -1.98 -18.40
N ALA A 162 -4.68 -2.64 -19.42
CA ALA A 162 -3.32 -2.33 -19.85
C ALA A 162 -3.23 -0.91 -20.41
N ASN A 163 -2.20 -0.17 -19.99
CA ASN A 163 -1.80 1.09 -20.60
C ASN A 163 -0.35 0.96 -21.08
N PRO A 164 -0.11 0.51 -22.32
CA PRO A 164 1.23 0.20 -22.82
C PRO A 164 2.07 1.44 -23.14
N ASP A 165 1.44 2.61 -23.30
CA ASP A 165 2.10 3.88 -23.65
C ASP A 165 1.57 5.00 -22.73
N PRO A 166 1.90 4.98 -21.43
CA PRO A 166 1.42 6.00 -20.49
C PRO A 166 2.11 7.35 -20.78
N ARG A 167 1.29 8.40 -20.95
CA ARG A 167 1.74 9.74 -21.33
C ARG A 167 1.34 10.77 -20.30
N TYR A 168 2.31 11.53 -19.83
CA TYR A 168 2.15 12.66 -18.93
C TYR A 168 2.81 13.89 -19.56
N ARG A 169 2.24 15.06 -19.39
CA ARG A 169 2.89 16.35 -19.73
C ARG A 169 3.85 16.75 -18.62
N ASP A 170 3.40 16.58 -17.38
CA ASP A 170 4.15 16.78 -16.15
C ASP A 170 3.77 15.64 -15.18
N LEU A 171 4.54 14.57 -15.20
CA LEU A 171 4.25 13.37 -14.40
C LEU A 171 4.04 13.69 -12.90
N ARG A 172 4.94 14.47 -12.33
CA ARG A 172 4.92 14.77 -10.89
C ARG A 172 3.77 15.71 -10.54
N GLY A 173 3.61 16.78 -11.32
CA GLY A 173 2.51 17.74 -11.13
C GLY A 173 1.14 17.10 -11.29
N GLU A 174 0.94 16.26 -12.31
CA GLU A 174 -0.34 15.55 -12.53
C GLU A 174 -0.67 14.57 -11.40
N VAL A 175 0.34 13.87 -10.85
CA VAL A 175 0.15 12.99 -9.69
C VAL A 175 -0.23 13.81 -8.45
N VAL A 176 0.45 14.91 -8.18
CA VAL A 176 0.14 15.79 -7.04
C VAL A 176 -1.27 16.40 -7.18
N GLU A 177 -1.63 16.89 -8.37
CA GLU A 177 -2.96 17.45 -8.63
C GLU A 177 -4.07 16.40 -8.42
N PHE A 178 -3.87 15.17 -8.91
CA PHE A 178 -4.77 14.05 -8.67
C PHE A 178 -4.96 13.78 -7.17
N MET A 179 -3.86 13.76 -6.40
CA MET A 179 -3.93 13.53 -4.95
C MET A 179 -4.70 14.64 -4.25
N LEU A 180 -4.41 15.89 -4.56
CA LEU A 180 -5.09 17.05 -3.94
C LEU A 180 -6.61 17.02 -4.19
N GLU A 181 -7.03 16.67 -5.39
CA GLU A 181 -8.46 16.54 -5.73
C GLU A 181 -9.12 15.42 -4.91
N ARG A 182 -8.49 14.24 -4.80
CA ARG A 182 -9.04 13.12 -4.03
C ARG A 182 -9.05 13.38 -2.53
N VAL A 183 -8.00 13.96 -1.99
CA VAL A 183 -7.93 14.41 -0.60
C VAL A 183 -9.02 15.42 -0.29
N HIS A 184 -9.24 16.40 -1.17
CA HIS A 184 -10.34 17.36 -1.02
C HIS A 184 -11.71 16.66 -0.92
N ARG A 185 -11.99 15.69 -1.79
CA ARG A 185 -13.23 14.89 -1.72
C ARG A 185 -13.38 14.16 -0.37
N CYS A 186 -12.31 13.55 0.12
CA CYS A 186 -12.30 12.87 1.41
C CYS A 186 -12.59 13.84 2.57
N ARG A 187 -11.92 15.01 2.58
CA ARG A 187 -12.13 16.05 3.60
C ARG A 187 -13.55 16.62 3.58
N VAL A 188 -14.11 16.86 2.40
CA VAL A 188 -15.50 17.33 2.25
C VAL A 188 -16.50 16.29 2.79
N ALA A 189 -16.20 15.00 2.65
CA ALA A 189 -17.02 13.92 3.23
C ALA A 189 -16.80 13.71 4.75
N GLY A 190 -15.87 14.47 5.38
CA GLY A 190 -15.60 14.39 6.82
C GLY A 190 -14.56 13.34 7.21
N ILE A 191 -13.77 12.81 6.26
CA ILE A 191 -12.66 11.90 6.58
C ILE A 191 -11.48 12.72 7.10
N GLU A 192 -11.00 12.40 8.29
CA GLU A 192 -9.87 13.05 8.94
C GLU A 192 -8.55 12.73 8.21
N ASP A 193 -7.62 13.69 8.17
CA ASP A 193 -6.35 13.58 7.44
C ASP A 193 -5.52 12.35 7.84
N GLU A 194 -5.53 11.98 9.12
CA GLU A 194 -4.83 10.80 9.61
C GLU A 194 -5.40 9.46 9.11
N ARG A 195 -6.61 9.47 8.52
CA ARG A 195 -7.25 8.31 7.87
C ARG A 195 -7.03 8.26 6.37
N ILE A 196 -6.33 9.24 5.81
CA ILE A 196 -6.04 9.35 4.37
C ILE A 196 -4.57 9.03 4.16
N VAL A 197 -4.28 8.04 3.33
CA VAL A 197 -2.92 7.61 2.97
C VAL A 197 -2.73 7.79 1.47
N LEU A 198 -1.56 8.28 1.05
CA LEU A 198 -1.24 8.53 -0.36
C LEU A 198 -0.28 7.47 -0.92
N ASP A 199 -0.51 6.99 -2.14
CA ASP A 199 0.40 6.10 -2.88
C ASP A 199 0.59 6.58 -4.32
N HIS A 200 1.83 6.73 -4.76
CA HIS A 200 2.16 7.10 -6.16
C HIS A 200 1.58 6.15 -7.20
N GLY A 201 1.25 4.89 -6.84
CA GLY A 201 0.78 3.88 -7.76
C GLY A 201 1.84 3.50 -8.80
N LEU A 202 3.06 3.18 -8.37
CA LEU A 202 4.13 2.72 -9.24
C LEU A 202 3.66 1.55 -10.10
N ASP A 203 3.98 1.54 -11.40
CA ASP A 203 3.52 0.61 -12.45
C ASP A 203 2.02 0.71 -12.84
N LEU A 204 1.21 1.49 -12.15
CA LEU A 204 -0.21 1.67 -12.48
C LEU A 204 -0.38 2.80 -13.52
N GLY A 205 -0.39 2.43 -14.81
CA GLY A 205 -0.39 3.39 -15.92
C GLY A 205 0.88 4.25 -15.94
N LYS A 206 2.02 3.64 -15.67
CA LYS A 206 3.35 4.26 -15.68
C LYS A 206 4.38 3.33 -16.28
N SER A 207 5.30 3.87 -17.07
CA SER A 207 6.49 3.14 -17.51
C SER A 207 7.46 2.89 -16.34
N ALA A 208 8.44 2.00 -16.54
CA ALA A 208 9.48 1.77 -15.55
C ALA A 208 10.25 3.07 -15.19
N ARG A 209 10.57 3.90 -16.21
CA ARG A 209 11.24 5.19 -16.00
C ARG A 209 10.39 6.16 -15.18
N GLN A 210 9.08 6.24 -15.47
CA GLN A 210 8.15 7.10 -14.74
C GLN A 210 7.97 6.60 -13.29
N SER A 211 7.93 5.28 -13.06
CA SER A 211 7.89 4.71 -11.72
C SER A 211 9.16 5.04 -10.92
N LEU A 212 10.34 4.97 -11.52
CA LEU A 212 11.61 5.37 -10.91
C LEU A 212 11.66 6.88 -10.60
N GLU A 213 11.13 7.73 -11.49
CA GLU A 213 11.05 9.18 -11.29
C GLU A 213 10.18 9.50 -10.07
N LEU A 214 8.98 8.92 -9.96
CA LEU A 214 8.11 9.12 -8.80
C LEU A 214 8.72 8.59 -7.50
N LEU A 215 9.36 7.43 -7.54
CA LEU A 215 10.08 6.88 -6.38
C LEU A 215 11.20 7.82 -5.93
N ALA A 216 11.97 8.40 -6.88
CA ALA A 216 13.03 9.36 -6.58
C ALA A 216 12.50 10.67 -5.97
N HIS A 217 11.22 10.96 -6.15
CA HIS A 217 10.54 12.17 -5.68
C HIS A 217 9.36 11.86 -4.74
N THR A 218 9.46 10.80 -3.93
CA THR A 218 8.45 10.43 -2.92
C THR A 218 8.12 11.62 -2.00
N ARG A 219 9.07 12.54 -1.81
CA ARG A 219 8.90 13.74 -1.02
C ARG A 219 7.76 14.64 -1.52
N ASP A 220 7.45 14.65 -2.80
CA ASP A 220 6.35 15.47 -3.35
C ASP A 220 4.99 15.11 -2.71
N LEU A 221 4.75 13.81 -2.42
CA LEU A 221 3.54 13.41 -1.69
C LEU A 221 3.64 13.65 -0.19
N VAL A 222 4.81 13.45 0.40
CA VAL A 222 5.05 13.69 1.83
C VAL A 222 4.82 15.16 2.17
N ASP A 223 5.21 16.08 1.30
CA ASP A 223 5.03 17.53 1.49
C ASP A 223 3.56 17.97 1.43
N LEU A 224 2.62 17.09 1.04
CA LEU A 224 1.18 17.32 1.19
C LEU A 224 0.70 17.18 2.65
N GLY A 225 1.56 16.72 3.57
CA GLY A 225 1.29 16.64 5.00
C GLY A 225 0.46 15.43 5.43
N LEU A 226 0.30 14.43 4.57
CA LEU A 226 -0.47 13.22 4.83
C LEU A 226 0.45 11.99 4.86
N PRO A 227 0.06 10.88 5.53
CA PRO A 227 0.79 9.62 5.49
C PRO A 227 1.00 9.13 4.05
N VAL A 228 2.21 8.65 3.74
CA VAL A 228 2.55 8.10 2.42
C VAL A 228 2.91 6.64 2.53
N LEU A 229 2.27 5.83 1.65
CA LEU A 229 2.54 4.42 1.44
C LEU A 229 3.45 4.24 0.22
N LEU A 230 4.45 3.37 0.35
CA LEU A 230 5.19 2.85 -0.77
C LEU A 230 4.79 1.40 -1.06
N SER A 231 4.37 1.11 -2.28
CA SER A 231 4.15 -0.23 -2.82
C SER A 231 5.09 -0.47 -4.01
N ALA A 232 6.34 -0.88 -3.74
CA ALA A 232 7.36 -1.16 -4.78
C ALA A 232 7.82 -2.63 -4.81
N SER A 233 7.43 -3.43 -3.81
CA SER A 233 7.90 -4.79 -3.60
C SER A 233 7.61 -5.69 -4.81
N ASN A 234 8.66 -6.25 -5.41
CA ASN A 234 8.65 -7.17 -6.54
C ASN A 234 7.98 -6.64 -7.82
N LYS A 235 7.74 -5.32 -7.91
CA LYS A 235 7.05 -4.70 -9.05
C LYS A 235 7.79 -4.86 -10.38
N PRO A 236 7.07 -4.87 -11.52
CA PRO A 236 7.62 -5.03 -12.87
C PRO A 236 8.72 -4.04 -13.21
N PHE A 237 8.64 -2.77 -12.78
CA PHE A 237 9.67 -1.78 -13.08
C PHE A 237 11.06 -2.15 -12.51
N LEU A 238 11.11 -2.87 -11.36
CA LEU A 238 12.36 -3.39 -10.82
C LEU A 238 12.93 -4.51 -11.69
N GLY A 239 12.04 -5.40 -12.18
CA GLY A 239 12.44 -6.45 -13.12
C GLY A 239 12.97 -5.90 -14.42
N ALA A 240 12.33 -4.87 -14.99
CA ALA A 240 12.76 -4.19 -16.20
C ALA A 240 14.11 -3.46 -16.01
N LEU A 241 14.35 -2.87 -14.83
CA LEU A 241 15.61 -2.20 -14.52
C LEU A 241 16.78 -3.17 -14.39
N LEU A 242 16.55 -4.32 -13.75
CA LEU A 242 17.61 -5.26 -13.38
C LEU A 242 17.76 -6.43 -14.35
N ASP A 243 16.83 -6.58 -15.29
CA ASP A 243 16.69 -7.76 -16.14
C ASP A 243 16.64 -9.06 -15.28
N ARG A 244 15.73 -9.05 -14.27
CA ARG A 244 15.62 -10.15 -13.30
C ARG A 244 14.17 -10.63 -13.12
N PRO A 245 13.99 -11.96 -12.94
CA PRO A 245 12.70 -12.55 -12.60
C PRO A 245 12.25 -12.10 -11.20
N VAL A 246 10.99 -12.36 -10.87
CA VAL A 246 10.34 -11.84 -9.65
C VAL A 246 11.00 -12.31 -8.35
N ASP A 247 11.50 -13.51 -8.31
CA ASP A 247 12.17 -14.15 -7.17
C ASP A 247 13.56 -13.57 -6.87
N GLU A 248 14.16 -12.88 -7.83
CA GLU A 248 15.45 -12.19 -7.65
C GLU A 248 15.32 -10.68 -7.35
N ARG A 249 14.10 -10.12 -7.24
CA ARG A 249 13.86 -8.67 -7.04
C ARG A 249 13.92 -8.20 -5.59
N ASN A 250 14.02 -9.12 -4.62
CA ASN A 250 13.95 -8.75 -3.21
C ASN A 250 15.01 -7.71 -2.77
N PRO A 251 16.30 -7.81 -3.16
CA PRO A 251 17.29 -6.78 -2.80
C PRO A 251 16.92 -5.39 -3.29
N ALA A 252 16.36 -5.28 -4.52
CA ALA A 252 15.88 -4.01 -5.05
C ALA A 252 14.63 -3.52 -4.32
N SER A 253 13.73 -4.41 -3.92
CA SER A 253 12.56 -4.07 -3.12
C SER A 253 12.96 -3.46 -1.78
N LEU A 254 13.96 -4.02 -1.09
CA LEU A 254 14.49 -3.47 0.16
C LEU A 254 15.18 -2.12 -0.04
N ALA A 255 15.92 -1.95 -1.14
CA ALA A 255 16.56 -0.67 -1.48
C ALA A 255 15.51 0.43 -1.73
N THR A 256 14.42 0.12 -2.45
CA THR A 256 13.32 1.08 -2.67
C THR A 256 12.59 1.44 -1.37
N ALA A 257 12.39 0.48 -0.48
CA ALA A 257 11.79 0.71 0.84
C ALA A 257 12.67 1.65 1.69
N ALA A 258 13.98 1.43 1.70
CA ALA A 258 14.92 2.30 2.42
C ALA A 258 14.92 3.73 1.86
N LEU A 259 14.97 3.89 0.52
CA LEU A 259 14.92 5.19 -0.13
C LEU A 259 13.63 5.95 0.22
N ALA A 260 12.48 5.30 0.10
CA ALA A 260 11.20 5.93 0.38
C ALA A 260 11.05 6.31 1.86
N PHE A 261 11.52 5.47 2.79
CA PHE A 261 11.58 5.82 4.21
C PHE A 261 12.42 7.08 4.43
N CYS A 262 13.61 7.17 3.84
CA CYS A 262 14.45 8.37 3.95
C CYS A 262 13.75 9.62 3.41
N GLN A 263 12.89 9.48 2.41
CA GLN A 263 12.10 10.59 1.87
C GLN A 263 10.81 10.87 2.65
N GLY A 264 10.45 10.09 3.67
CA GLY A 264 9.30 10.33 4.53
C GLY A 264 8.10 9.41 4.31
N ALA A 265 8.17 8.42 3.42
CA ALA A 265 7.15 7.37 3.42
C ALA A 265 7.15 6.62 4.75
N ARG A 266 5.97 6.34 5.28
CA ARG A 266 5.81 5.72 6.61
C ARG A 266 4.95 4.48 6.62
N ILE A 267 4.48 4.01 5.46
CA ILE A 267 3.86 2.69 5.30
C ILE A 267 4.59 2.00 4.15
N LEU A 268 5.12 0.81 4.41
CA LEU A 268 5.88 0.01 3.45
C LEU A 268 5.09 -1.28 3.16
N ARG A 269 4.47 -1.37 1.98
CA ARG A 269 3.68 -2.52 1.54
C ARG A 269 4.57 -3.53 0.82
N VAL A 270 4.75 -4.71 1.43
CA VAL A 270 5.85 -5.62 1.07
C VAL A 270 5.48 -7.10 1.11
N HIS A 271 6.22 -7.92 0.34
CA HIS A 271 6.18 -9.39 0.43
C HIS A 271 7.17 -9.93 1.46
N ASP A 272 8.37 -9.32 1.58
CA ASP A 272 9.41 -9.68 2.55
C ASP A 272 9.30 -8.80 3.79
N VAL A 273 8.50 -9.26 4.76
CA VAL A 273 8.30 -8.56 6.02
C VAL A 273 9.58 -8.52 6.83
N VAL A 274 10.26 -9.66 7.01
CA VAL A 274 11.45 -9.75 7.87
C VAL A 274 12.59 -8.89 7.37
N GLY A 275 12.87 -8.89 6.06
CA GLY A 275 13.88 -8.03 5.45
C GLY A 275 13.55 -6.55 5.62
N THR A 276 12.29 -6.18 5.39
CA THR A 276 11.82 -4.78 5.53
C THR A 276 11.87 -4.29 6.98
N VAL A 277 11.48 -5.12 7.95
CA VAL A 277 11.60 -4.80 9.39
C VAL A 277 13.06 -4.57 9.80
N ARG A 278 14.00 -5.35 9.26
CA ARG A 278 15.43 -5.13 9.51
C ARG A 278 15.91 -3.80 8.93
N VAL A 279 15.53 -3.48 7.69
CA VAL A 279 15.82 -2.18 7.06
C VAL A 279 15.24 -1.04 7.90
N ARG A 280 13.97 -1.13 8.28
CA ARG A 280 13.28 -0.16 9.12
C ARG A 280 14.04 0.12 10.42
N ARG A 281 14.39 -0.94 11.17
CA ARG A 281 15.10 -0.80 12.46
C ARG A 281 16.44 -0.08 12.34
N VAL A 282 17.20 -0.32 11.25
CA VAL A 282 18.46 0.40 11.00
C VAL A 282 18.18 1.88 10.77
N LEU A 283 17.16 2.22 9.98
CA LEU A 283 16.84 3.61 9.65
C LEU A 283 16.26 4.37 10.86
N GLU A 284 15.44 3.72 11.68
CA GLU A 284 14.95 4.26 12.96
C GLU A 284 16.12 4.58 13.90
N ALA A 285 17.07 3.66 14.08
CA ALA A 285 18.24 3.87 14.91
C ALA A 285 19.14 5.03 14.40
N ILE A 286 19.23 5.24 13.08
CA ILE A 286 19.93 6.39 12.49
C ILE A 286 19.22 7.71 12.87
N LEU A 287 17.89 7.74 12.82
CA LEU A 287 17.12 8.93 13.23
C LEU A 287 17.28 9.25 14.72
N GLU A 288 17.23 8.23 15.57
CA GLU A 288 17.44 8.37 17.03
C GLU A 288 18.84 8.90 17.34
N ALA A 289 19.88 8.35 16.68
CA ALA A 289 21.26 8.81 16.89
C ALA A 289 21.51 10.27 16.45
N LYS A 290 20.65 10.82 15.58
CA LYS A 290 20.72 12.23 15.17
C LYS A 290 19.98 13.18 16.11
N ALA A 291 19.03 12.68 16.89
CA ALA A 291 18.24 13.46 17.83
C ALA A 291 18.97 13.71 19.16
N THR A 292 20.06 12.99 19.41
CA THR A 292 20.97 13.16 20.53
C THR A 292 22.16 14.01 20.17
#